data_c97511112ea998f344082b96b3843540
#
_entry.id   c97511112ea998f344082b96b3843540
#
_cell.length_a   1.000
_cell.length_b   1.000
_cell.length_c   1.000
_cell.angle_alpha   90.00
_cell.angle_beta   90.00
_cell.angle_gamma   90.00
#
_symmetry.space_group_name_H-M   'P 1'
#
loop_
_entity.id
_entity.type
_entity.pdbx_description
1 polymer ?
#
loop_
_entity_poly.entity_id
_entity_poly.type
_entity_poly.pdbx_seq_one_letter_code
_entity_poly.pdbx_strand_id
1 'polypeptide(L)'
;MTSVCDHEHLFEVATGDEARRKVEKPPKISLDNVVHMAEKYFGLTVEEGGVKEIDSYDDRNYFISGYSKSSLAGTSDSRSSTKYLFKIHNGVESSRMDQIDAQNAIMRHLNSHNITCPEPQTSVHGRVVEFVDLDITNTPQQEVVGIANIAKKSKGRRRHAIRLLSWVNGQTLNRSEVNLLKLQNVGEYLGKIKQCLEGFDHKGAHRIHLWDTKLTNLIKPYIETIDDPNVKEAVEQVVYEFEIQILPKMDQFRQGVLQGDFNDANVIMENETSNTIAGVIDFGDMVYSNVVNDLTICMAYVMLNPPKSSTALQAACAVLKGFSRLYKLNEIERQSLRLLIACRLATSVTLGAFSISQDPTNVYLKLHAKPGRDGLISFWNLSPAKIESEFDAAIEGSRRQYNNAKYLSMIFESEKR
;
A
#
# COMPACT_ATOMS: atom_id res chain seq x y z
N MET A 1 5.04 3.20 28.85
CA MET A 1 3.73 2.62 29.30
C MET A 1 2.65 3.53 28.76
N THR A 2 2.11 3.24 27.57
CA THR A 2 0.87 3.86 27.11
C THR A 2 -0.22 3.46 28.10
N SER A 3 -0.96 4.44 28.62
CA SER A 3 -2.02 4.18 29.62
C SER A 3 -3.15 3.35 28.97
N VAL A 4 -3.91 2.62 29.79
CA VAL A 4 -5.12 1.88 29.30
C VAL A 4 -6.06 2.83 28.55
N CYS A 5 -6.13 4.07 28.96
CA CYS A 5 -6.93 5.14 28.33
C CYS A 5 -6.43 5.47 26.90
N ASP A 6 -5.13 5.39 26.63
CA ASP A 6 -4.57 5.63 25.30
C ASP A 6 -4.92 4.47 24.33
N HIS A 7 -5.02 3.23 24.82
CA HIS A 7 -5.40 2.07 24.01
C HIS A 7 -6.88 2.11 23.58
N GLU A 8 -7.80 2.47 24.47
CA GLU A 8 -9.23 2.62 24.15
C GLU A 8 -9.43 3.71 23.08
N HIS A 9 -8.80 4.85 23.24
CA HIS A 9 -8.88 5.93 22.27
C HIS A 9 -8.32 5.54 20.89
N LEU A 10 -7.16 4.89 20.84
CA LEU A 10 -6.57 4.39 19.59
C LEU A 10 -7.50 3.40 18.88
N PHE A 11 -8.13 2.52 19.66
CA PHE A 11 -9.08 1.54 19.17
C PHE A 11 -10.33 2.22 18.57
N GLU A 12 -10.96 3.14 19.30
CA GLU A 12 -12.16 3.85 18.83
C GLU A 12 -11.90 4.63 17.53
N VAL A 13 -10.74 5.29 17.41
CA VAL A 13 -10.39 6.05 16.21
C VAL A 13 -10.15 5.12 15.03
N ALA A 14 -9.34 4.07 15.19
CA ALA A 14 -8.97 3.17 14.09
C ALA A 14 -10.21 2.41 13.56
N THR A 15 -11.02 1.86 14.47
CA THR A 15 -12.21 1.09 14.11
C THR A 15 -13.33 1.96 13.58
N GLY A 16 -13.50 3.16 14.16
CA GLY A 16 -14.47 4.14 13.70
C GLY A 16 -14.19 4.65 12.30
N ASP A 17 -12.92 4.90 11.97
CA ASP A 17 -12.52 5.31 10.63
C ASP A 17 -12.72 4.18 9.61
N GLU A 18 -12.38 2.93 9.93
CA GLU A 18 -12.60 1.80 9.04
C GLU A 18 -14.10 1.59 8.74
N ALA A 19 -14.96 1.68 9.77
CA ALA A 19 -16.39 1.60 9.59
C ALA A 19 -16.94 2.76 8.72
N ARG A 20 -16.47 3.99 8.96
CA ARG A 20 -16.87 5.17 8.18
C ARG A 20 -16.44 5.06 6.71
N ARG A 21 -15.25 4.52 6.41
CA ARG A 21 -14.77 4.32 5.03
C ARG A 21 -15.77 3.48 4.21
N LYS A 22 -16.35 2.43 4.79
CA LYS A 22 -17.34 1.59 4.12
C LYS A 22 -18.63 2.35 3.80
N VAL A 23 -19.10 3.22 4.72
CA VAL A 23 -20.35 3.99 4.56
C VAL A 23 -20.14 5.26 3.74
N GLU A 24 -18.93 5.83 3.77
CA GLU A 24 -18.60 7.10 3.12
C GLU A 24 -17.87 6.89 1.76
N LYS A 25 -17.96 5.71 1.19
CA LYS A 25 -17.45 5.43 -0.17
C LYS A 25 -18.13 6.36 -1.19
N PRO A 26 -17.41 6.91 -2.19
CA PRO A 26 -18.02 7.75 -3.22
C PRO A 26 -19.09 6.96 -4.00
N PRO A 27 -20.23 7.58 -4.34
CA PRO A 27 -21.24 6.93 -5.16
C PRO A 27 -20.70 6.56 -6.54
N LYS A 28 -21.32 5.57 -7.17
CA LYS A 28 -21.02 5.26 -8.58
C LYS A 28 -21.48 6.43 -9.45
N ILE A 29 -20.61 6.93 -10.31
CA ILE A 29 -20.89 8.02 -11.24
C ILE A 29 -20.68 7.54 -12.69
N SER A 30 -21.35 8.16 -13.65
CA SER A 30 -21.17 7.85 -15.07
C SER A 30 -19.79 8.29 -15.54
N LEU A 31 -19.24 7.61 -16.55
CA LEU A 31 -17.96 7.98 -17.15
C LEU A 31 -18.02 9.39 -17.74
N ASP A 32 -19.16 9.84 -18.31
CA ASP A 32 -19.36 11.20 -18.80
C ASP A 32 -19.18 12.26 -17.70
N ASN A 33 -19.65 11.97 -16.49
CA ASN A 33 -19.44 12.84 -15.34
C ASN A 33 -17.96 12.90 -14.93
N VAL A 34 -17.22 11.79 -15.04
CA VAL A 34 -15.76 11.77 -14.81
C VAL A 34 -15.05 12.63 -15.85
N VAL A 35 -15.40 12.49 -17.14
CA VAL A 35 -14.87 13.31 -18.22
C VAL A 35 -15.15 14.79 -17.93
N HIS A 36 -16.40 15.14 -17.63
CA HIS A 36 -16.77 16.52 -17.32
C HIS A 36 -15.96 17.10 -16.13
N MET A 37 -15.74 16.31 -15.07
CA MET A 37 -14.93 16.75 -13.93
C MET A 37 -13.44 16.91 -14.31
N ALA A 38 -12.88 16.01 -15.08
CA ALA A 38 -11.50 16.09 -15.55
C ALA A 38 -11.28 17.34 -16.43
N GLU A 39 -12.21 17.63 -17.32
CA GLU A 39 -12.19 18.84 -18.16
C GLU A 39 -12.35 20.11 -17.34
N LYS A 40 -13.35 20.14 -16.48
CA LYS A 40 -13.72 21.32 -15.67
C LYS A 40 -12.63 21.71 -14.67
N TYR A 41 -12.12 20.73 -13.92
CA TYR A 41 -11.20 21.00 -12.80
C TYR A 41 -9.73 20.93 -13.21
N PHE A 42 -9.38 20.10 -14.19
CA PHE A 42 -7.99 19.89 -14.58
C PHE A 42 -7.66 20.32 -16.02
N GLY A 43 -8.64 20.85 -16.74
CA GLY A 43 -8.40 21.37 -18.10
C GLY A 43 -7.95 20.29 -19.10
N LEU A 44 -8.33 19.02 -18.86
CA LEU A 44 -8.04 17.95 -19.81
C LEU A 44 -9.03 17.97 -20.97
N THR A 45 -8.58 17.63 -22.16
CA THR A 45 -9.42 17.15 -23.25
C THR A 45 -9.28 15.63 -23.29
N VAL A 46 -10.33 14.93 -22.90
CA VAL A 46 -10.30 13.45 -22.77
C VAL A 46 -10.54 12.82 -24.13
N GLU A 47 -9.80 11.77 -24.46
CA GLU A 47 -9.97 11.01 -25.71
C GLU A 47 -11.29 10.24 -25.70
N GLU A 48 -11.88 10.01 -26.87
CA GLU A 48 -13.05 9.15 -27.01
C GLU A 48 -12.72 7.72 -26.52
N GLY A 49 -13.49 7.20 -25.57
CA GLY A 49 -13.21 5.92 -24.92
C GLY A 49 -11.99 5.95 -23.98
N GLY A 50 -11.38 7.10 -23.73
CA GLY A 50 -10.19 7.28 -22.91
C GLY A 50 -10.44 7.24 -21.41
N VAL A 51 -11.62 6.83 -20.92
CA VAL A 51 -11.92 6.70 -19.49
C VAL A 51 -12.34 5.28 -19.15
N LYS A 52 -11.77 4.75 -18.05
CA LYS A 52 -12.12 3.43 -17.52
C LYS A 52 -12.08 3.45 -16.00
N GLU A 53 -13.12 2.93 -15.35
CA GLU A 53 -13.10 2.70 -13.90
C GLU A 53 -12.11 1.58 -13.56
N ILE A 54 -11.34 1.77 -12.49
CA ILE A 54 -10.37 0.82 -11.95
C ILE A 54 -10.86 0.40 -10.58
N ASP A 55 -10.71 -0.89 -10.26
CA ASP A 55 -11.06 -1.42 -8.95
C ASP A 55 -10.32 -0.66 -7.83
N SER A 56 -11.06 -0.40 -6.75
CA SER A 56 -10.57 0.30 -5.57
C SER A 56 -11.30 -0.20 -4.33
N TYR A 57 -10.60 -0.21 -3.19
CA TYR A 57 -11.16 -0.69 -1.92
C TYR A 57 -12.23 0.26 -1.37
N ASP A 58 -11.89 1.52 -1.15
CA ASP A 58 -12.76 2.53 -0.49
C ASP A 58 -13.00 3.79 -1.32
N ASP A 59 -12.15 4.07 -2.32
CA ASP A 59 -12.24 5.23 -3.21
C ASP A 59 -12.94 4.86 -4.53
N ARG A 60 -12.99 5.81 -5.47
CA ARG A 60 -13.21 5.51 -6.88
C ARG A 60 -12.06 6.02 -7.71
N ASN A 61 -11.49 5.13 -8.47
CA ASN A 61 -10.35 5.37 -9.32
C ASN A 61 -10.73 5.23 -10.80
N TYR A 62 -10.26 6.17 -11.62
CA TYR A 62 -10.49 6.13 -13.06
C TYR A 62 -9.17 6.37 -13.80
N PHE A 63 -8.86 5.46 -14.71
CA PHE A 63 -7.86 5.72 -15.73
C PHE A 63 -8.41 6.76 -16.70
N ILE A 64 -7.60 7.75 -17.06
CA ILE A 64 -7.93 8.76 -18.08
C ILE A 64 -6.77 8.88 -19.06
N SER A 65 -7.11 8.88 -20.37
CA SER A 65 -6.21 9.23 -21.47
C SER A 65 -6.70 10.51 -22.13
N GLY A 66 -5.81 11.48 -22.29
CA GLY A 66 -6.21 12.79 -22.83
C GLY A 66 -5.05 13.77 -22.97
N TYR A 67 -5.38 15.00 -23.30
CA TYR A 67 -4.44 16.09 -23.59
C TYR A 67 -4.68 17.25 -22.62
N SER A 68 -3.61 17.86 -22.10
CA SER A 68 -3.73 19.12 -21.37
C SER A 68 -4.05 20.26 -22.33
N LYS A 69 -4.97 21.16 -21.95
CA LYS A 69 -5.29 22.36 -22.75
C LYS A 69 -4.09 23.30 -22.93
N SER A 70 -3.13 23.30 -22.02
CA SER A 70 -1.88 24.05 -22.15
C SER A 70 -0.95 23.53 -23.25
N SER A 71 -1.04 22.25 -23.62
CA SER A 71 -0.29 21.66 -24.74
C SER A 71 -0.93 21.93 -26.11
N LEU A 72 -2.11 22.57 -26.16
CA LEU A 72 -2.82 22.91 -27.38
C LEU A 72 -2.26 24.16 -28.10
N ALA A 73 -1.32 24.90 -27.49
CA ALA A 73 -0.72 26.11 -28.04
C ALA A 73 0.45 25.87 -29.03
N GLY A 74 0.81 24.61 -29.30
CA GLY A 74 1.86 24.24 -30.27
C GLY A 74 1.30 23.59 -31.53
N THR A 75 2.04 23.69 -32.64
CA THR A 75 1.71 23.20 -33.98
C THR A 75 1.27 21.74 -34.01
N SER A 76 0.32 21.43 -34.86
CA SER A 76 -0.63 20.30 -34.87
C SER A 76 -0.10 18.87 -35.12
N ASP A 77 1.21 18.58 -35.10
CA ASP A 77 1.71 17.32 -35.71
C ASP A 77 2.27 16.24 -34.78
N SER A 78 2.21 16.42 -33.46
CA SER A 78 2.61 15.32 -32.52
C SER A 78 1.92 15.42 -31.16
N ARG A 79 0.59 15.28 -31.13
CA ARG A 79 -0.13 15.18 -29.86
C ARG A 79 -0.01 13.78 -29.32
N SER A 80 0.97 13.51 -28.45
CA SER A 80 0.95 12.27 -27.66
C SER A 80 -0.05 12.44 -26.50
N SER A 81 -0.99 11.52 -26.42
CA SER A 81 -1.90 11.38 -25.29
C SER A 81 -1.14 11.09 -24.01
N THR A 82 -1.51 11.74 -22.94
CA THR A 82 -0.96 11.50 -21.60
C THR A 82 -1.97 10.73 -20.75
N LYS A 83 -1.48 9.83 -19.94
CA LYS A 83 -2.28 8.96 -19.07
C LYS A 83 -2.30 9.49 -17.65
N TYR A 84 -3.45 9.39 -16.99
CA TYR A 84 -3.67 9.89 -15.65
C TYR A 84 -4.51 8.91 -14.84
N LEU A 85 -4.39 9.00 -13.51
CA LEU A 85 -5.33 8.48 -12.55
C LEU A 85 -6.19 9.62 -12.00
N PHE A 86 -7.48 9.57 -12.23
CA PHE A 86 -8.45 10.46 -11.58
C PHE A 86 -9.01 9.75 -10.37
N LYS A 87 -8.79 10.30 -9.18
CA LYS A 87 -9.18 9.71 -7.90
C LYS A 87 -10.24 10.54 -7.21
N ILE A 88 -11.33 9.89 -6.80
CA ILE A 88 -12.36 10.46 -5.93
C ILE A 88 -12.21 9.79 -4.58
N HIS A 89 -11.81 10.56 -3.58
CA HIS A 89 -11.57 10.07 -2.23
C HIS A 89 -12.86 9.75 -1.49
N ASN A 90 -12.83 8.76 -0.62
CA ASN A 90 -13.89 8.50 0.35
C ASN A 90 -14.09 9.70 1.30
N GLY A 91 -15.21 9.70 2.04
CA GLY A 91 -15.58 10.83 2.91
C GLY A 91 -14.61 11.02 4.08
N VAL A 92 -14.02 9.95 4.61
CA VAL A 92 -13.05 10.03 5.72
C VAL A 92 -11.80 10.79 5.26
N GLU A 93 -11.18 10.39 4.16
CA GLU A 93 -10.00 11.07 3.63
C GLU A 93 -10.34 12.48 3.13
N SER A 94 -11.50 12.66 2.51
CA SER A 94 -11.98 13.98 2.06
C SER A 94 -12.15 14.98 3.21
N SER A 95 -12.33 14.52 4.43
CA SER A 95 -12.40 15.35 5.64
C SER A 95 -11.04 15.61 6.29
N ARG A 96 -9.97 14.96 5.82
CA ARG A 96 -8.62 14.99 6.40
C ARG A 96 -7.60 15.43 5.38
N MET A 97 -7.63 16.71 5.06
CA MET A 97 -6.74 17.30 4.04
C MET A 97 -5.26 17.12 4.33
N ASP A 98 -4.86 17.12 5.59
CA ASP A 98 -3.48 16.88 6.02
C ASP A 98 -2.97 15.51 5.61
N GLN A 99 -3.82 14.48 5.58
CA GLN A 99 -3.46 13.14 5.08
C GLN A 99 -3.26 13.14 3.56
N ILE A 100 -4.13 13.81 2.80
CA ILE A 100 -3.97 13.96 1.34
C ILE A 100 -2.73 14.79 1.01
N ASP A 101 -2.46 15.84 1.79
CA ASP A 101 -1.24 16.65 1.63
C ASP A 101 0.02 15.84 1.91
N ALA A 102 0.00 14.95 2.91
CA ALA A 102 1.09 14.04 3.18
C ALA A 102 1.35 13.08 2.02
N GLN A 103 0.30 12.51 1.42
CA GLN A 103 0.42 11.67 0.22
C GLN A 103 1.04 12.46 -0.96
N ASN A 104 0.64 13.71 -1.16
CA ASN A 104 1.23 14.56 -2.20
C ASN A 104 2.70 14.88 -1.90
N ALA A 105 3.04 15.14 -0.65
CA ALA A 105 4.40 15.47 -0.23
C ALA A 105 5.37 14.28 -0.42
N ILE A 106 4.98 13.06 -0.01
CA ILE A 106 5.84 11.87 -0.20
C ILE A 106 6.05 11.56 -1.68
N MET A 107 5.02 11.66 -2.52
CA MET A 107 5.15 11.42 -3.97
C MET A 107 6.12 12.42 -4.61
N ARG A 108 6.02 13.71 -4.28
CA ARG A 108 6.96 14.72 -4.78
C ARG A 108 8.38 14.50 -4.26
N HIS A 109 8.52 14.14 -2.99
CA HIS A 109 9.82 13.83 -2.41
C HIS A 109 10.49 12.65 -3.13
N LEU A 110 9.78 11.54 -3.34
CA LEU A 110 10.29 10.37 -4.05
C LEU A 110 10.67 10.70 -5.51
N ASN A 111 9.80 11.40 -6.25
CA ASN A 111 10.07 11.81 -7.63
C ASN A 111 11.32 12.71 -7.71
N SER A 112 11.51 13.64 -6.76
CA SER A 112 12.71 14.50 -6.72
C SER A 112 14.01 13.74 -6.47
N HIS A 113 13.92 12.48 -5.97
CA HIS A 113 15.06 11.58 -5.74
C HIS A 113 15.12 10.44 -6.76
N ASN A 114 14.52 10.61 -7.94
CA ASN A 114 14.51 9.63 -9.04
C ASN A 114 13.87 8.27 -8.65
N ILE A 115 12.88 8.31 -7.78
CA ILE A 115 12.00 7.19 -7.47
C ILE A 115 10.65 7.47 -8.10
N THR A 116 10.37 6.84 -9.24
CA THR A 116 9.14 7.09 -10.01
C THR A 116 7.90 6.68 -9.23
N CYS A 117 7.00 7.62 -9.06
CA CYS A 117 5.66 7.40 -8.51
C CYS A 117 4.67 8.42 -9.14
N PRO A 118 3.36 8.31 -8.91
CA PRO A 118 2.40 9.27 -9.43
C PRO A 118 2.76 10.71 -9.03
N GLU A 119 2.65 11.66 -9.97
CA GLU A 119 2.85 13.08 -9.69
C GLU A 119 1.51 13.79 -9.59
N PRO A 120 1.20 14.45 -8.44
CA PRO A 120 -0.03 15.20 -8.28
C PRO A 120 -0.13 16.39 -9.24
N GLN A 121 -1.18 16.43 -10.04
CA GLN A 121 -1.40 17.47 -11.04
C GLN A 121 -2.14 18.67 -10.46
N THR A 122 -1.78 19.84 -10.93
CA THR A 122 -2.41 21.10 -10.52
C THR A 122 -3.70 21.35 -11.34
N SER A 123 -4.77 21.71 -10.67
CA SER A 123 -6.06 22.08 -11.30
C SER A 123 -5.97 23.43 -12.01
N VAL A 124 -6.99 23.75 -12.79
CA VAL A 124 -7.15 25.08 -13.43
C VAL A 124 -7.25 26.23 -12.42
N HIS A 125 -7.53 25.93 -11.15
CA HIS A 125 -7.58 26.90 -10.05
C HIS A 125 -6.27 27.00 -9.27
N GLY A 126 -5.19 26.35 -9.72
CA GLY A 126 -3.89 26.34 -9.04
C GLY A 126 -3.83 25.44 -7.80
N ARG A 127 -4.75 24.51 -7.62
CA ARG A 127 -4.83 23.59 -6.46
C ARG A 127 -4.53 22.16 -6.89
N VAL A 128 -3.93 21.38 -6.01
CA VAL A 128 -3.67 19.94 -6.23
C VAL A 128 -4.89 19.08 -5.86
N VAL A 129 -5.73 19.60 -4.98
CA VAL A 129 -6.97 18.93 -4.54
C VAL A 129 -8.14 19.84 -4.82
N GLU A 130 -9.15 19.30 -5.49
CA GLU A 130 -10.44 19.93 -5.70
C GLU A 130 -11.53 19.19 -4.94
N PHE A 131 -12.72 19.75 -4.85
CA PHE A 131 -13.87 19.15 -4.17
C PHE A 131 -15.08 19.12 -5.08
N VAL A 132 -15.83 18.03 -4.96
CA VAL A 132 -17.12 17.84 -5.64
C VAL A 132 -18.18 17.40 -4.64
N ASP A 133 -19.40 17.92 -4.81
CA ASP A 133 -20.55 17.45 -4.05
C ASP A 133 -21.29 16.40 -4.89
N LEU A 134 -21.25 15.14 -4.43
CA LEU A 134 -21.90 14.01 -5.11
C LEU A 134 -23.22 13.64 -4.44
N ASP A 135 -24.23 13.31 -5.25
CA ASP A 135 -25.53 12.84 -4.75
C ASP A 135 -25.41 11.41 -4.23
N ILE A 136 -25.76 11.22 -2.96
CA ILE A 136 -25.71 9.93 -2.26
C ILE A 136 -27.09 9.33 -1.99
N THR A 137 -28.17 9.92 -2.48
CA THR A 137 -29.57 9.49 -2.22
C THR A 137 -29.84 8.07 -2.69
N ASN A 138 -29.21 7.64 -3.79
CA ASN A 138 -29.37 6.31 -4.36
C ASN A 138 -28.23 5.35 -4.00
N THR A 139 -27.34 5.72 -3.09
CA THR A 139 -26.28 4.81 -2.63
C THR A 139 -26.90 3.80 -1.67
N PRO A 140 -26.75 2.47 -1.89
CA PRO A 140 -27.20 1.46 -0.93
C PRO A 140 -26.58 1.78 0.43
N GLN A 141 -27.44 2.00 1.43
CA GLN A 141 -26.98 2.23 2.79
C GLN A 141 -26.62 0.88 3.39
N GLN A 142 -25.34 0.57 3.48
CA GLN A 142 -24.86 -0.57 4.26
C GLN A 142 -25.00 -0.23 5.74
N GLU A 143 -25.81 -1.01 6.46
CA GLU A 143 -25.79 -1.02 7.92
C GLU A 143 -24.52 -1.77 8.34
N VAL A 144 -23.55 -1.07 8.90
CA VAL A 144 -22.34 -1.70 9.47
C VAL A 144 -22.78 -2.41 10.75
N VAL A 145 -22.87 -3.74 10.67
CA VAL A 145 -23.23 -4.58 11.82
C VAL A 145 -22.05 -4.57 12.80
N GLY A 146 -22.31 -4.17 14.04
CA GLY A 146 -21.40 -4.35 15.17
C GLY A 146 -20.73 -3.10 15.74
N ILE A 147 -20.81 -1.93 15.09
CA ILE A 147 -20.35 -0.66 15.67
C ILE A 147 -21.56 0.29 15.73
N ALA A 148 -22.25 0.24 16.85
CA ALA A 148 -23.46 1.03 17.08
C ALA A 148 -23.18 2.54 16.97
N ASN A 149 -24.06 3.24 16.23
CA ASN A 149 -24.30 4.68 16.27
C ASN A 149 -23.37 5.64 15.51
N ILE A 150 -22.40 5.21 14.69
CA ILE A 150 -21.51 6.16 13.99
C ILE A 150 -22.06 6.64 12.63
N ALA A 151 -22.88 5.84 11.95
CA ALA A 151 -23.45 6.21 10.66
C ALA A 151 -24.82 6.91 10.82
N LYS A 152 -24.84 8.23 11.06
CA LYS A 152 -26.05 9.03 10.80
C LYS A 152 -26.39 8.95 9.32
N LYS A 153 -27.61 8.50 8.98
CA LYS A 153 -28.16 8.50 7.61
C LYS A 153 -28.02 9.92 7.02
N SER A 154 -26.98 10.16 6.25
CA SER A 154 -26.86 11.39 5.49
C SER A 154 -27.72 11.27 4.25
N LYS A 155 -28.83 12.00 4.20
CA LYS A 155 -29.62 12.20 2.99
C LYS A 155 -29.08 13.41 2.25
N GLY A 156 -28.91 13.32 0.92
CA GLY A 156 -28.56 14.47 0.11
C GLY A 156 -27.21 14.34 -0.60
N ARG A 157 -26.35 15.35 -0.48
CA ARG A 157 -25.06 15.42 -1.15
C ARG A 157 -23.93 15.28 -0.13
N ARG A 158 -22.86 14.60 -0.52
CA ARG A 158 -21.62 14.50 0.25
C ARG A 158 -20.47 15.09 -0.53
N ARG A 159 -19.63 15.86 0.17
CA ARG A 159 -18.42 16.45 -0.39
C ARG A 159 -17.29 15.44 -0.43
N HIS A 160 -16.69 15.27 -1.61
CA HIS A 160 -15.55 14.39 -1.85
C HIS A 160 -14.38 15.18 -2.43
N ALA A 161 -13.18 14.89 -1.94
CA ALA A 161 -11.94 15.39 -2.55
C ALA A 161 -11.66 14.63 -3.84
N ILE A 162 -11.20 15.36 -4.87
CA ILE A 162 -10.75 14.79 -6.13
C ILE A 162 -9.31 15.21 -6.43
N ARG A 163 -8.54 14.28 -6.99
CA ARG A 163 -7.19 14.53 -7.49
C ARG A 163 -6.99 13.93 -8.88
N LEU A 164 -6.09 14.56 -9.62
CA LEU A 164 -5.52 14.01 -10.83
C LEU A 164 -4.03 13.69 -10.56
N LEU A 165 -3.62 12.47 -10.85
CA LEU A 165 -2.25 12.00 -10.66
C LEU A 165 -1.71 11.51 -12.00
N SER A 166 -0.41 11.70 -12.27
CA SER A 166 0.20 11.11 -13.45
C SER A 166 0.16 9.58 -13.38
N TRP A 167 0.07 8.93 -14.53
CA TRP A 167 0.08 7.47 -14.62
C TRP A 167 1.51 6.94 -14.64
N VAL A 168 1.80 5.94 -13.83
CA VAL A 168 3.06 5.19 -13.92
C VAL A 168 2.89 4.08 -14.95
N ASN A 169 3.62 4.18 -16.07
CA ASN A 169 3.53 3.20 -17.15
C ASN A 169 4.20 1.89 -16.76
N GLY A 170 3.61 0.78 -17.17
CA GLY A 170 4.11 -0.56 -16.89
C GLY A 170 2.99 -1.50 -16.49
N GLN A 171 3.37 -2.59 -15.83
CA GLN A 171 2.48 -3.63 -15.36
C GLN A 171 2.76 -3.95 -13.89
N THR A 172 1.73 -4.18 -13.10
CA THR A 172 1.89 -4.56 -11.69
C THR A 172 2.66 -5.87 -11.53
N LEU A 173 3.46 -5.98 -10.48
CA LEU A 173 4.30 -7.15 -10.22
C LEU A 173 3.48 -8.46 -10.21
N ASN A 174 2.30 -8.45 -9.59
CA ASN A 174 1.40 -9.62 -9.54
C ASN A 174 0.84 -10.07 -10.90
N ARG A 175 0.93 -9.23 -11.94
CA ARG A 175 0.56 -9.55 -13.32
C ARG A 175 1.76 -9.82 -14.21
N SER A 176 2.98 -9.74 -13.68
CA SER A 176 4.21 -10.01 -14.41
C SER A 176 4.70 -11.45 -14.18
N GLU A 177 5.62 -11.91 -15.02
CA GLU A 177 6.33 -13.16 -14.78
C GLU A 177 7.29 -12.98 -13.59
N VAL A 178 6.93 -13.52 -12.44
CA VAL A 178 7.72 -13.41 -11.21
C VAL A 178 8.85 -14.43 -11.20
N ASN A 179 10.07 -13.98 -10.88
CA ASN A 179 11.24 -14.81 -10.62
C ASN A 179 12.04 -14.26 -9.42
N LEU A 180 12.97 -15.05 -8.87
CA LEU A 180 13.72 -14.64 -7.67
C LEU A 180 14.60 -13.41 -7.89
N LEU A 181 15.15 -13.22 -9.10
CA LEU A 181 15.95 -12.03 -9.42
C LEU A 181 15.06 -10.77 -9.42
N LYS A 182 13.87 -10.86 -10.01
CA LYS A 182 12.88 -9.77 -9.97
C LYS A 182 12.52 -9.40 -8.55
N LEU A 183 12.24 -10.38 -7.69
CA LEU A 183 11.93 -10.14 -6.28
C LEU A 183 13.11 -9.55 -5.51
N GLN A 184 14.34 -9.95 -5.82
CA GLN A 184 15.54 -9.34 -5.25
C GLN A 184 15.66 -7.86 -5.67
N ASN A 185 15.38 -7.53 -6.93
CA ASN A 185 15.37 -6.14 -7.40
C ASN A 185 14.25 -5.31 -6.74
N VAL A 186 13.09 -5.90 -6.50
CA VAL A 186 12.00 -5.27 -5.74
C VAL A 186 12.46 -4.94 -4.32
N GLY A 187 13.12 -5.87 -3.65
CA GLY A 187 13.69 -5.62 -2.32
C GLY A 187 14.74 -4.50 -2.32
N GLU A 188 15.63 -4.49 -3.31
CA GLU A 188 16.65 -3.44 -3.46
C GLU A 188 16.01 -2.06 -3.72
N TYR A 189 14.98 -2.03 -4.57
CA TYR A 189 14.21 -0.80 -4.83
C TYR A 189 13.52 -0.28 -3.57
N LEU A 190 12.92 -1.17 -2.75
CA LEU A 190 12.36 -0.78 -1.45
C LEU A 190 13.45 -0.26 -0.50
N GLY A 191 14.63 -0.88 -0.47
CA GLY A 191 15.78 -0.38 0.29
C GLY A 191 16.17 1.03 -0.11
N LYS A 192 16.16 1.34 -1.42
CA LYS A 192 16.39 2.68 -1.97
C LYS A 192 15.31 3.68 -1.53
N ILE A 193 14.03 3.28 -1.53
CA ILE A 193 12.93 4.11 -1.01
C ILE A 193 13.17 4.44 0.47
N LYS A 194 13.56 3.44 1.28
CA LYS A 194 13.82 3.68 2.71
C LYS A 194 14.97 4.65 2.95
N GLN A 195 16.06 4.56 2.19
CA GLN A 195 17.13 5.56 2.26
C GLN A 195 16.65 6.96 1.88
N CYS A 196 15.84 7.06 0.82
CA CYS A 196 15.27 8.32 0.38
C CYS A 196 14.36 8.97 1.42
N LEU A 197 13.62 8.16 2.17
CA LEU A 197 12.69 8.64 3.19
C LEU A 197 13.34 8.86 4.57
N GLU A 198 14.64 8.61 4.74
CA GLU A 198 15.34 8.94 5.99
C GLU A 198 15.24 10.45 6.29
N GLY A 199 14.66 10.80 7.44
CA GLY A 199 14.44 12.18 7.83
C GLY A 199 13.25 12.88 7.16
N PHE A 200 12.55 12.23 6.21
CA PHE A 200 11.28 12.74 5.70
C PHE A 200 10.18 12.57 6.75
N ASP A 201 9.47 13.65 7.04
CA ASP A 201 8.31 13.63 7.94
C ASP A 201 7.21 14.58 7.44
N HIS A 202 5.96 14.24 7.77
CA HIS A 202 4.81 15.09 7.49
C HIS A 202 3.70 14.83 8.52
N LYS A 203 3.13 15.92 9.09
CA LYS A 203 2.10 15.82 10.15
C LYS A 203 0.92 14.91 9.80
N GLY A 204 0.50 14.88 8.54
CA GLY A 204 -0.61 14.04 8.08
C GLY A 204 -0.27 12.54 8.00
N ALA A 205 1.01 12.16 8.12
CA ALA A 205 1.43 10.76 8.24
C ALA A 205 1.25 10.20 9.66
N HIS A 206 1.23 11.06 10.68
CA HIS A 206 1.03 10.70 12.09
C HIS A 206 -0.45 10.42 12.36
N ARG A 207 -0.99 9.42 11.70
CA ARG A 207 -2.40 8.99 11.81
C ARG A 207 -2.49 7.61 12.45
N ILE A 208 -3.65 7.31 12.99
CA ILE A 208 -4.02 5.96 13.42
C ILE A 208 -4.66 5.29 12.21
N HIS A 209 -4.10 4.15 11.78
CA HIS A 209 -4.60 3.43 10.63
C HIS A 209 -4.63 1.92 10.92
N LEU A 210 -5.82 1.31 10.81
CA LEU A 210 -6.01 -0.09 11.21
C LEU A 210 -5.16 -1.08 10.41
N TRP A 211 -4.75 -0.70 9.19
CA TRP A 211 -3.86 -1.51 8.34
C TRP A 211 -2.37 -1.37 8.72
N ASP A 212 -2.03 -0.48 9.65
CA ASP A 212 -0.65 -0.38 10.16
C ASP A 212 -0.32 -1.60 11.02
N THR A 213 0.66 -2.40 10.60
CA THR A 213 1.15 -3.58 11.33
C THR A 213 1.59 -3.26 12.78
N LYS A 214 1.95 -2.00 13.07
CA LYS A 214 2.22 -1.51 14.42
C LYS A 214 1.01 -1.64 15.35
N LEU A 215 -0.21 -1.73 14.79
CA LEU A 215 -1.48 -1.77 15.49
C LEU A 215 -2.19 -3.13 15.34
N THR A 216 -1.45 -4.21 15.08
CA THR A 216 -2.01 -5.56 14.85
C THR A 216 -2.97 -6.01 15.95
N ASN A 217 -2.74 -5.63 17.21
CA ASN A 217 -3.64 -5.98 18.31
C ASN A 217 -5.04 -5.35 18.19
N LEU A 218 -5.21 -4.30 17.38
CA LEU A 218 -6.52 -3.64 17.19
C LEU A 218 -7.46 -4.43 16.26
N ILE A 219 -6.98 -5.50 15.59
CA ILE A 219 -7.86 -6.35 14.77
C ILE A 219 -8.72 -7.33 15.60
N LYS A 220 -8.45 -7.49 16.90
CA LYS A 220 -9.14 -8.45 17.78
C LYS A 220 -10.67 -8.50 17.63
N PRO A 221 -11.40 -7.39 17.59
CA PRO A 221 -12.87 -7.41 17.48
C PRO A 221 -13.39 -7.95 16.16
N TYR A 222 -12.53 -7.97 15.14
CA TYR A 222 -12.90 -8.46 13.81
C TYR A 222 -12.62 -9.95 13.60
N ILE A 223 -11.88 -10.60 14.52
CA ILE A 223 -11.52 -12.02 14.44
C ILE A 223 -12.77 -12.91 14.37
N GLU A 224 -13.86 -12.51 15.03
CA GLU A 224 -15.13 -13.22 14.99
C GLU A 224 -15.77 -13.30 13.58
N THR A 225 -15.33 -12.48 12.64
CA THR A 225 -15.81 -12.54 11.24
C THR A 225 -15.11 -13.61 10.41
N ILE A 226 -14.11 -14.30 10.97
CA ILE A 226 -13.39 -15.39 10.31
C ILE A 226 -14.15 -16.69 10.50
N ASP A 227 -14.65 -17.27 9.40
CA ASP A 227 -15.46 -18.50 9.41
C ASP A 227 -14.64 -19.78 9.66
N ASP A 228 -13.37 -19.81 9.21
CA ASP A 228 -12.50 -20.99 9.32
C ASP A 228 -11.84 -21.05 10.71
N PRO A 229 -12.12 -22.08 11.52
CA PRO A 229 -11.58 -22.18 12.88
C PRO A 229 -10.04 -22.24 12.94
N ASN A 230 -9.39 -22.91 11.96
CA ASN A 230 -7.94 -23.01 11.93
C ASN A 230 -7.29 -21.66 11.63
N VAL A 231 -7.91 -20.89 10.72
CA VAL A 231 -7.46 -19.52 10.40
C VAL A 231 -7.69 -18.60 11.58
N LYS A 232 -8.84 -18.71 12.25
CA LYS A 232 -9.16 -17.94 13.44
C LYS A 232 -8.13 -18.20 14.55
N GLU A 233 -7.85 -19.46 14.87
CA GLU A 233 -6.85 -19.85 15.85
C GLU A 233 -5.46 -19.29 15.51
N ALA A 234 -5.03 -19.40 14.25
CA ALA A 234 -3.74 -18.86 13.82
C ALA A 234 -3.66 -17.34 14.01
N VAL A 235 -4.74 -16.61 13.66
CA VAL A 235 -4.80 -15.15 13.88
C VAL A 235 -4.73 -14.80 15.36
N GLU A 236 -5.48 -15.51 16.22
CA GLU A 236 -5.44 -15.32 17.67
C GLU A 236 -4.04 -15.53 18.25
N GLN A 237 -3.34 -16.58 17.81
CA GLN A 237 -1.96 -16.86 18.21
C GLN A 237 -1.00 -15.75 17.73
N VAL A 238 -1.12 -15.30 16.49
CA VAL A 238 -0.30 -14.18 15.95
C VAL A 238 -0.50 -12.91 16.76
N VAL A 239 -1.75 -12.55 17.06
CA VAL A 239 -2.05 -11.36 17.85
C VAL A 239 -1.52 -11.48 19.27
N TYR A 240 -1.66 -12.64 19.88
CA TYR A 240 -1.10 -12.91 21.20
C TYR A 240 0.44 -12.78 21.20
N GLU A 241 1.13 -13.41 20.24
CA GLU A 241 2.60 -13.28 20.14
C GLU A 241 3.02 -11.83 19.89
N PHE A 242 2.28 -11.08 19.07
CA PHE A 242 2.54 -9.66 18.87
C PHE A 242 2.48 -8.86 20.18
N GLU A 243 1.48 -9.10 21.02
CA GLU A 243 1.30 -8.41 22.29
C GLU A 243 2.41 -8.69 23.30
N ILE A 244 2.95 -9.92 23.29
CA ILE A 244 4.00 -10.30 24.27
C ILE A 244 5.43 -10.11 23.76
N GLN A 245 5.66 -10.10 22.44
CA GLN A 245 7.01 -10.05 21.86
C GLN A 245 7.35 -8.72 21.19
N ILE A 246 6.39 -8.06 20.54
CA ILE A 246 6.60 -6.83 19.77
C ILE A 246 6.18 -5.59 20.55
N LEU A 247 4.96 -5.58 21.06
CA LEU A 247 4.39 -4.39 21.71
C LEU A 247 5.24 -3.86 22.87
N PRO A 248 5.84 -4.70 23.75
CA PRO A 248 6.72 -4.22 24.83
C PRO A 248 8.05 -3.62 24.37
N LYS A 249 8.43 -3.83 23.10
CA LYS A 249 9.70 -3.37 22.51
C LYS A 249 9.48 -2.34 21.40
N MET A 250 8.29 -1.76 21.31
CA MET A 250 7.90 -0.89 20.20
C MET A 250 8.81 0.35 20.05
N ASP A 251 9.36 0.85 21.14
CA ASP A 251 10.30 1.97 21.20
C ASP A 251 11.71 1.65 20.64
N GLN A 252 12.03 0.37 20.45
CA GLN A 252 13.31 -0.06 19.88
C GLN A 252 13.30 -0.11 18.34
N PHE A 253 12.11 -0.07 17.72
CA PHE A 253 11.97 0.00 16.26
C PHE A 253 12.23 1.42 15.76
N ARG A 254 12.98 1.52 14.65
CA ARG A 254 13.11 2.80 13.94
C ARG A 254 11.76 3.20 13.36
N GLN A 255 11.41 4.45 13.57
CA GLN A 255 10.17 5.05 13.10
C GLN A 255 10.43 5.95 11.90
N GLY A 256 9.48 6.04 10.99
CA GLY A 256 9.55 6.90 9.82
C GLY A 256 8.29 6.82 8.97
N VAL A 257 8.23 7.63 7.93
CA VAL A 257 7.13 7.59 6.99
C VAL A 257 7.25 6.39 6.06
N LEU A 258 6.16 5.67 5.87
CA LEU A 258 6.02 4.49 5.05
C LEU A 258 5.07 4.76 3.87
N GLN A 259 5.24 4.00 2.77
CA GLN A 259 4.20 3.88 1.76
C GLN A 259 2.97 3.16 2.36
N GLY A 260 3.20 2.18 3.24
CA GLY A 260 2.19 1.54 4.09
C GLY A 260 1.50 0.31 3.48
N ASP A 261 1.61 0.12 2.15
CA ASP A 261 1.05 -1.02 1.44
C ASP A 261 1.93 -1.47 0.27
N PHE A 262 3.23 -1.67 0.54
CA PHE A 262 4.22 -2.05 -0.48
C PHE A 262 4.06 -3.53 -0.89
N ASN A 263 2.96 -3.82 -1.58
CA ASN A 263 2.59 -5.15 -2.06
C ASN A 263 2.83 -5.31 -3.57
N ASP A 264 2.58 -6.50 -4.10
CA ASP A 264 2.79 -6.87 -5.50
C ASP A 264 1.80 -6.20 -6.50
N ALA A 265 0.71 -5.63 -6.02
CA ALA A 265 -0.21 -4.83 -6.84
C ALA A 265 0.22 -3.35 -6.95
N ASN A 266 1.10 -2.88 -6.05
CA ASN A 266 1.53 -1.48 -5.96
C ASN A 266 2.96 -1.24 -6.49
N VAL A 267 3.70 -2.30 -6.86
CA VAL A 267 4.98 -2.22 -7.55
C VAL A 267 4.76 -2.37 -9.06
N ILE A 268 5.22 -1.39 -9.85
CA ILE A 268 5.08 -1.37 -11.29
C ILE A 268 6.39 -1.81 -11.94
N MET A 269 6.31 -2.85 -12.76
CA MET A 269 7.39 -3.34 -13.61
C MET A 269 7.33 -2.67 -14.98
N GLU A 270 8.47 -2.47 -15.67
CA GLU A 270 8.47 -1.89 -17.02
C GLU A 270 7.59 -2.66 -18.00
N ASN A 271 7.62 -3.99 -17.92
CA ASN A 271 6.77 -4.91 -18.68
C ASN A 271 6.71 -6.28 -18.00
N GLU A 272 6.00 -7.23 -18.58
CA GLU A 272 5.76 -8.56 -18.04
C GLU A 272 7.05 -9.34 -17.72
N THR A 273 8.04 -9.30 -18.61
CA THR A 273 9.28 -10.09 -18.51
C THR A 273 10.46 -9.32 -17.90
N SER A 274 10.40 -7.99 -17.87
CA SER A 274 11.48 -7.15 -17.32
C SER A 274 11.67 -7.38 -15.82
N ASN A 275 12.93 -7.36 -15.39
CA ASN A 275 13.30 -7.33 -13.97
C ASN A 275 13.48 -5.90 -13.44
N THR A 276 13.21 -4.88 -14.27
CA THR A 276 13.33 -3.47 -13.91
C THR A 276 12.01 -2.94 -13.35
N ILE A 277 12.10 -2.26 -12.22
CA ILE A 277 10.96 -1.58 -11.59
C ILE A 277 10.78 -0.23 -12.29
N ALA A 278 9.56 0.03 -12.81
CA ALA A 278 9.18 1.30 -13.39
C ALA A 278 8.75 2.33 -12.33
N GLY A 279 8.23 1.87 -11.19
CA GLY A 279 7.82 2.75 -10.12
C GLY A 279 6.98 2.08 -9.04
N VAL A 280 6.48 2.89 -8.12
CA VAL A 280 5.58 2.49 -7.02
C VAL A 280 4.34 3.38 -7.04
N ILE A 281 3.20 2.80 -6.74
CA ILE A 281 1.90 3.49 -6.72
C ILE A 281 1.20 3.31 -5.37
N ASP A 282 0.08 3.98 -5.23
CA ASP A 282 -0.86 3.94 -4.11
C ASP A 282 -0.25 4.28 -2.74
N PHE A 283 -0.39 5.54 -2.38
CA PHE A 283 0.04 6.09 -1.09
C PHE A 283 -1.15 6.30 -0.14
N GLY A 284 -2.28 5.62 -0.38
CA GLY A 284 -3.48 5.72 0.46
C GLY A 284 -3.23 5.29 1.90
N ASP A 285 -2.41 4.28 2.09
CA ASP A 285 -2.08 3.70 3.40
C ASP A 285 -0.83 4.30 4.06
N MET A 286 -0.26 5.37 3.45
CA MET A 286 0.93 5.99 4.02
C MET A 286 0.72 6.39 5.47
N VAL A 287 1.71 6.11 6.31
CA VAL A 287 1.67 6.30 7.76
C VAL A 287 3.06 6.48 8.34
N TYR A 288 3.19 7.20 9.47
CA TYR A 288 4.40 7.22 10.28
C TYR A 288 4.40 6.02 11.23
N SER A 289 5.25 5.03 10.96
CA SER A 289 5.26 3.75 11.67
C SER A 289 6.65 3.11 11.71
N ASN A 290 6.73 1.84 12.11
CA ASN A 290 7.98 1.07 12.13
C ASN A 290 8.53 0.90 10.71
N VAL A 291 9.71 1.39 10.44
CA VAL A 291 10.32 1.41 9.08
C VAL A 291 10.37 0.03 8.44
N VAL A 292 10.53 -1.02 9.23
CA VAL A 292 10.59 -2.42 8.77
C VAL A 292 9.26 -2.92 8.19
N ASN A 293 8.13 -2.27 8.50
CA ASN A 293 6.81 -2.77 8.12
C ASN A 293 6.61 -2.82 6.59
N ASP A 294 7.10 -1.85 5.80
CA ASP A 294 7.01 -1.95 4.34
C ASP A 294 7.75 -3.18 3.78
N LEU A 295 8.88 -3.55 4.39
CA LEU A 295 9.59 -4.77 4.02
C LEU A 295 8.77 -6.02 4.35
N THR A 296 8.20 -6.10 5.55
CA THR A 296 7.41 -7.26 5.97
C THR A 296 6.08 -7.37 5.20
N ILE A 297 5.48 -6.25 4.81
CA ILE A 297 4.35 -6.19 3.89
C ILE A 297 4.76 -6.79 2.53
N CYS A 298 5.85 -6.32 1.93
CA CYS A 298 6.34 -6.84 0.66
C CYS A 298 6.59 -8.36 0.74
N MET A 299 7.32 -8.81 1.77
CA MET A 299 7.61 -10.23 1.98
C MET A 299 6.34 -11.06 2.15
N ALA A 300 5.35 -10.56 2.90
CA ALA A 300 4.06 -11.24 3.09
C ALA A 300 3.32 -11.48 1.77
N TYR A 301 3.21 -10.46 0.92
CA TYR A 301 2.42 -10.57 -0.31
C TYR A 301 3.14 -11.36 -1.42
N VAL A 302 4.46 -11.27 -1.57
CA VAL A 302 5.18 -12.09 -2.56
C VAL A 302 5.15 -13.59 -2.23
N MET A 303 4.93 -13.94 -0.95
CA MET A 303 4.72 -15.33 -0.53
C MET A 303 3.39 -15.92 -0.97
N LEU A 304 2.37 -15.08 -1.24
CA LEU A 304 1.04 -15.54 -1.66
C LEU A 304 1.03 -15.99 -3.14
N ASN A 305 1.97 -15.49 -3.93
CA ASN A 305 2.12 -15.85 -5.34
C ASN A 305 3.61 -16.02 -5.71
N PRO A 306 4.29 -17.03 -5.14
CA PRO A 306 5.71 -17.24 -5.38
C PRO A 306 5.99 -17.70 -6.83
N PRO A 307 7.23 -17.52 -7.34
CA PRO A 307 7.62 -18.09 -8.62
C PRO A 307 7.39 -19.59 -8.66
N LYS A 308 6.94 -20.13 -9.80
CA LYS A 308 6.57 -21.56 -9.96
C LYS A 308 7.65 -22.55 -9.52
N SER A 309 8.93 -22.17 -9.66
CA SER A 309 10.09 -23.00 -9.30
C SER A 309 10.60 -22.75 -7.88
N SER A 310 9.88 -21.99 -7.06
CA SER A 310 10.34 -21.53 -5.74
C SER A 310 9.28 -21.72 -4.68
N THR A 311 9.72 -21.83 -3.42
CA THR A 311 8.81 -21.82 -2.28
C THR A 311 8.44 -20.37 -1.89
N ALA A 312 7.35 -20.22 -1.13
CA ALA A 312 6.95 -18.93 -0.56
C ALA A 312 8.09 -18.30 0.28
N LEU A 313 8.76 -19.10 1.11
CA LEU A 313 9.88 -18.63 1.92
C LEU A 313 11.07 -18.15 1.06
N GLN A 314 11.40 -18.84 -0.04
CA GLN A 314 12.44 -18.39 -0.97
C GLN A 314 12.08 -17.06 -1.65
N ALA A 315 10.81 -16.83 -1.96
CA ALA A 315 10.35 -15.55 -2.50
C ALA A 315 10.57 -14.41 -1.49
N ALA A 316 10.18 -14.61 -0.22
CA ALA A 316 10.44 -13.65 0.86
C ALA A 316 11.95 -13.40 1.06
N CYS A 317 12.77 -14.46 1.06
CA CYS A 317 14.23 -14.37 1.18
C CYS A 317 14.87 -13.58 0.02
N ALA A 318 14.33 -13.68 -1.20
CA ALA A 318 14.82 -12.90 -2.33
C ALA A 318 14.60 -11.40 -2.13
N VAL A 319 13.41 -10.99 -1.66
CA VAL A 319 13.13 -9.59 -1.30
C VAL A 319 14.06 -9.12 -0.18
N LEU A 320 14.18 -9.88 0.91
CA LEU A 320 15.05 -9.55 2.04
C LEU A 320 16.51 -9.40 1.61
N LYS A 321 16.99 -10.30 0.75
CA LYS A 321 18.35 -10.25 0.20
C LYS A 321 18.60 -8.96 -0.60
N GLY A 322 17.64 -8.55 -1.43
CA GLY A 322 17.72 -7.30 -2.18
C GLY A 322 17.72 -6.08 -1.28
N PHE A 323 16.76 -6.02 -0.37
CA PHE A 323 16.61 -4.93 0.62
C PHE A 323 17.88 -4.71 1.44
N SER A 324 18.47 -5.79 1.94
CA SER A 324 19.66 -5.77 2.80
C SER A 324 20.94 -5.28 2.10
N ARG A 325 20.91 -5.09 0.78
CA ARG A 325 22.03 -4.45 0.03
C ARG A 325 22.14 -2.96 0.32
N LEU A 326 21.01 -2.30 0.46
CA LEU A 326 20.94 -0.85 0.58
C LEU A 326 20.51 -0.39 1.97
N TYR A 327 19.70 -1.19 2.68
CA TYR A 327 19.15 -0.80 3.99
C TYR A 327 19.41 -1.88 5.03
N LYS A 328 20.18 -1.55 6.06
CA LYS A 328 20.54 -2.47 7.12
C LYS A 328 19.49 -2.49 8.23
N LEU A 329 18.91 -3.64 8.50
CA LEU A 329 18.05 -3.85 9.67
C LEU A 329 18.85 -3.78 10.97
N ASN A 330 18.28 -3.19 12.02
CA ASN A 330 18.79 -3.32 13.37
C ASN A 330 18.40 -4.69 13.96
N GLU A 331 18.89 -5.00 15.15
CA GLU A 331 18.72 -6.34 15.74
C GLU A 331 17.27 -6.66 16.04
N ILE A 332 16.50 -5.73 16.61
CA ILE A 332 15.08 -5.98 16.92
C ILE A 332 14.25 -6.12 15.64
N GLU A 333 14.51 -5.34 14.60
CA GLU A 333 13.84 -5.44 13.32
C GLU A 333 14.10 -6.81 12.68
N ARG A 334 15.37 -7.29 12.71
CA ARG A 334 15.76 -8.60 12.18
C ARG A 334 15.07 -9.74 12.90
N GLN A 335 15.09 -9.74 14.24
CA GLN A 335 14.47 -10.77 15.08
C GLN A 335 12.95 -10.81 14.95
N SER A 336 12.33 -9.69 14.58
CA SER A 336 10.88 -9.56 14.50
C SER A 336 10.29 -9.88 13.12
N LEU A 337 11.11 -10.13 12.09
CA LEU A 337 10.65 -10.31 10.71
C LEU A 337 9.55 -11.37 10.59
N ARG A 338 9.76 -12.57 11.16
CA ARG A 338 8.78 -13.67 11.12
C ARG A 338 7.42 -13.23 11.65
N LEU A 339 7.44 -12.64 12.84
CA LEU A 339 6.19 -12.26 13.50
C LEU A 339 5.51 -11.09 12.81
N LEU A 340 6.24 -10.08 12.35
CA LEU A 340 5.67 -8.95 11.61
C LEU A 340 5.07 -9.34 10.25
N ILE A 341 5.66 -10.32 9.54
CA ILE A 341 5.08 -10.91 8.33
C ILE A 341 3.74 -11.59 8.68
N ALA A 342 3.73 -12.41 9.73
CA ALA A 342 2.51 -13.07 10.19
C ALA A 342 1.44 -12.05 10.62
N CYS A 343 1.83 -10.96 11.29
CA CYS A 343 0.95 -9.86 11.66
C CYS A 343 0.28 -9.22 10.43
N ARG A 344 1.04 -8.94 9.36
CA ARG A 344 0.45 -8.39 8.12
C ARG A 344 -0.53 -9.37 7.48
N LEU A 345 -0.18 -10.66 7.40
CA LEU A 345 -1.09 -11.69 6.88
C LEU A 345 -2.35 -11.82 7.74
N ALA A 346 -2.21 -11.85 9.07
CA ALA A 346 -3.33 -11.90 10.00
C ALA A 346 -4.25 -10.67 9.85
N THR A 347 -3.68 -9.46 9.77
CA THR A 347 -4.44 -8.23 9.52
C THR A 347 -5.21 -8.31 8.20
N SER A 348 -4.54 -8.73 7.12
CA SER A 348 -5.15 -8.85 5.80
C SER A 348 -6.31 -9.86 5.78
N VAL A 349 -6.12 -11.01 6.39
CA VAL A 349 -7.16 -12.05 6.48
C VAL A 349 -8.35 -11.59 7.31
N THR A 350 -8.10 -10.97 8.44
CA THR A 350 -9.14 -10.53 9.37
C THR A 350 -9.98 -9.39 8.79
N LEU A 351 -9.31 -8.32 8.31
CA LEU A 351 -10.03 -7.18 7.72
C LEU A 351 -10.67 -7.54 6.37
N GLY A 352 -10.08 -8.49 5.64
CA GLY A 352 -10.70 -9.07 4.44
C GLY A 352 -11.98 -9.83 4.77
N ALA A 353 -12.00 -10.67 5.80
CA ALA A 353 -13.19 -11.37 6.28
C ALA A 353 -14.27 -10.38 6.74
N PHE A 354 -13.88 -9.38 7.52
CA PHE A 354 -14.79 -8.29 7.91
C PHE A 354 -15.38 -7.57 6.69
N SER A 355 -14.57 -7.19 5.72
CA SER A 355 -15.06 -6.51 4.52
C SER A 355 -16.03 -7.37 3.69
N ILE A 356 -15.77 -8.68 3.59
CA ILE A 356 -16.69 -9.64 2.94
C ILE A 356 -18.00 -9.74 3.72
N SER A 357 -17.97 -9.75 5.06
CA SER A 357 -19.18 -9.79 5.87
C SER A 357 -20.07 -8.56 5.68
N GLN A 358 -19.44 -7.40 5.39
CA GLN A 358 -20.14 -6.14 5.13
C GLN A 358 -20.68 -6.05 3.69
N ASP A 359 -19.97 -6.62 2.70
CA ASP A 359 -20.39 -6.67 1.29
C ASP A 359 -20.17 -8.06 0.69
N PRO A 360 -21.09 -9.02 0.98
CA PRO A 360 -20.98 -10.40 0.48
C PRO A 360 -21.08 -10.52 -1.05
N THR A 361 -21.50 -9.46 -1.75
CA THR A 361 -21.65 -9.46 -3.20
C THR A 361 -20.36 -9.04 -3.93
N ASN A 362 -19.38 -8.52 -3.21
CA ASN A 362 -18.12 -8.05 -3.78
C ASN A 362 -17.19 -9.21 -4.16
N VAL A 363 -17.19 -9.54 -5.46
CA VAL A 363 -16.38 -10.64 -6.02
C VAL A 363 -14.88 -10.38 -5.85
N TYR A 364 -14.44 -9.12 -5.92
CA TYR A 364 -13.04 -8.73 -5.76
C TYR A 364 -12.48 -9.15 -4.39
N LEU A 365 -13.21 -8.86 -3.31
CA LEU A 365 -12.81 -9.24 -1.94
C LEU A 365 -12.68 -10.76 -1.79
N LYS A 366 -13.61 -11.54 -2.39
CA LYS A 366 -13.58 -13.01 -2.32
C LYS A 366 -12.40 -13.64 -3.05
N LEU A 367 -11.98 -13.07 -4.19
CA LEU A 367 -10.84 -13.58 -4.97
C LEU A 367 -9.52 -13.50 -4.20
N HIS A 368 -9.35 -12.48 -3.39
CA HIS A 368 -8.12 -12.25 -2.62
C HIS A 368 -8.12 -12.93 -1.24
N ALA A 369 -9.27 -13.38 -0.74
CA ALA A 369 -9.39 -13.96 0.60
C ALA A 369 -8.67 -15.30 0.74
N LYS A 370 -8.83 -16.23 -0.24
CA LYS A 370 -8.27 -17.57 -0.14
C LYS A 370 -6.74 -17.61 -0.13
N PRO A 371 -6.02 -16.96 -1.05
CA PRO A 371 -4.56 -16.94 -1.00
C PRO A 371 -4.00 -16.41 0.32
N GLY A 372 -4.63 -15.40 0.92
CA GLY A 372 -4.23 -14.84 2.21
C GLY A 372 -4.36 -15.86 3.36
N ARG A 373 -5.48 -16.60 3.43
CA ARG A 373 -5.72 -17.63 4.44
C ARG A 373 -4.71 -18.78 4.31
N ASP A 374 -4.57 -19.34 3.11
CA ASP A 374 -3.65 -20.44 2.83
C ASP A 374 -2.19 -20.01 3.11
N GLY A 375 -1.84 -18.78 2.76
CA GLY A 375 -0.52 -18.19 3.00
C GLY A 375 -0.22 -18.04 4.49
N LEU A 376 -1.16 -17.49 5.27
CA LEU A 376 -1.01 -17.37 6.72
C LEU A 376 -0.77 -18.72 7.38
N ILE A 377 -1.65 -19.70 7.14
CA ILE A 377 -1.54 -21.05 7.74
C ILE A 377 -0.25 -21.72 7.30
N SER A 378 0.10 -21.67 6.03
CA SER A 378 1.32 -22.31 5.53
C SER A 378 2.58 -21.70 6.14
N PHE A 379 2.63 -20.37 6.28
CA PHE A 379 3.77 -19.68 6.87
C PHE A 379 3.85 -19.88 8.39
N TRP A 380 2.71 -19.78 9.09
CA TRP A 380 2.66 -19.91 10.54
C TRP A 380 3.08 -21.29 11.03
N ASN A 381 2.77 -22.33 10.26
CA ASN A 381 3.13 -23.73 10.56
C ASN A 381 4.58 -24.08 10.22
N LEU A 382 5.36 -23.20 9.60
CA LEU A 382 6.78 -23.43 9.41
C LEU A 382 7.53 -23.29 10.74
N SER A 383 8.57 -24.11 10.93
CA SER A 383 9.44 -23.99 12.10
C SER A 383 10.05 -22.59 12.19
N PRO A 384 9.90 -21.86 13.30
CA PRO A 384 10.53 -20.56 13.51
C PRO A 384 12.03 -20.58 13.25
N ALA A 385 12.74 -21.58 13.78
CA ALA A 385 14.19 -21.72 13.58
C ALA A 385 14.59 -21.89 12.10
N LYS A 386 13.75 -22.57 11.30
CA LYS A 386 13.96 -22.68 9.84
C LYS A 386 13.82 -21.32 9.16
N ILE A 387 12.76 -20.56 9.48
CA ILE A 387 12.52 -19.23 8.90
C ILE A 387 13.67 -18.29 9.24
N GLU A 388 14.08 -18.24 10.51
CA GLU A 388 15.17 -17.38 11.00
C GLU A 388 16.49 -17.72 10.32
N SER A 389 16.83 -19.01 10.20
CA SER A 389 18.03 -19.47 9.50
C SER A 389 18.05 -19.05 8.02
N GLU A 390 16.92 -19.16 7.31
CA GLU A 390 16.81 -18.75 5.91
C GLU A 390 16.91 -17.22 5.75
N PHE A 391 16.33 -16.46 6.67
CA PHE A 391 16.44 -14.99 6.67
C PHE A 391 17.86 -14.53 6.95
N ASP A 392 18.55 -15.14 7.91
CA ASP A 392 19.95 -14.86 8.20
C ASP A 392 20.85 -15.17 7.01
N ALA A 393 20.64 -16.32 6.37
CA ALA A 393 21.38 -16.68 5.15
C ALA A 393 21.13 -15.68 4.01
N ALA A 394 19.92 -15.18 3.85
CA ALA A 394 19.60 -14.15 2.83
C ALA A 394 20.32 -12.82 3.11
N ILE A 395 20.37 -12.36 4.36
CA ILE A 395 21.07 -11.14 4.78
C ILE A 395 22.59 -11.30 4.59
N GLU A 396 23.17 -12.43 5.00
CA GLU A 396 24.60 -12.69 4.83
C GLU A 396 24.99 -12.80 3.35
N GLY A 397 24.18 -13.50 2.55
CA GLY A 397 24.37 -13.61 1.11
C GLY A 397 24.39 -12.26 0.40
N SER A 398 23.55 -11.31 0.88
CA SER A 398 23.55 -9.93 0.40
C SER A 398 24.89 -9.23 0.68
N ARG A 399 25.42 -9.33 1.90
CA ARG A 399 26.70 -8.70 2.31
C ARG A 399 27.88 -9.21 1.50
N ARG A 400 27.96 -10.51 1.25
CA ARG A 400 29.05 -11.11 0.44
C ARG A 400 29.02 -10.59 -1.01
N GLN A 401 27.85 -10.49 -1.64
CA GLN A 401 27.73 -9.96 -3.01
C GLN A 401 28.12 -8.48 -3.10
N TYR A 402 27.70 -7.67 -2.14
CA TYR A 402 28.07 -6.25 -2.10
C TYR A 402 29.57 -6.04 -1.95
N ASN A 403 30.21 -6.77 -1.05
CA ASN A 403 31.65 -6.69 -0.83
C ASN A 403 32.45 -7.14 -2.06
N ASN A 404 32.02 -8.21 -2.73
CA ASN A 404 32.65 -8.67 -3.97
C ASN A 404 32.51 -7.65 -5.11
N ALA A 405 31.33 -7.05 -5.28
CA ALA A 405 31.10 -6.02 -6.31
C ALA A 405 31.96 -4.77 -6.05
N LYS A 406 32.06 -4.34 -4.79
CA LYS A 406 32.91 -3.22 -4.38
C LYS A 406 34.41 -3.54 -4.61
N TYR A 407 34.85 -4.73 -4.27
CA TYR A 407 36.22 -5.19 -4.50
C TYR A 407 36.57 -5.19 -6.00
N LEU A 408 35.68 -5.72 -6.84
CA LEU A 408 35.86 -5.73 -8.30
C LEU A 408 35.90 -4.30 -8.88
N SER A 409 35.02 -3.39 -8.42
CA SER A 409 35.06 -1.98 -8.86
C SER A 409 36.37 -1.30 -8.50
N MET A 410 36.92 -1.56 -7.31
CA MET A 410 38.23 -1.02 -6.89
C MET A 410 39.38 -1.56 -7.74
N ILE A 411 39.35 -2.82 -8.15
CA ILE A 411 40.34 -3.40 -9.08
C ILE A 411 40.25 -2.71 -10.43
N PHE A 412 39.06 -2.60 -11.03
CA PHE A 412 38.85 -1.92 -12.31
C PHE A 412 39.26 -0.45 -12.32
N GLU A 413 39.07 0.27 -11.19
CA GLU A 413 39.56 1.66 -11.06
C GLU A 413 41.07 1.75 -10.88
N SER A 414 41.71 0.74 -10.27
CA SER A 414 43.18 0.68 -10.12
C SER A 414 43.90 0.32 -11.43
N GLU A 415 43.24 -0.44 -12.31
CA GLU A 415 43.80 -0.79 -13.65
C GLU A 415 43.67 0.35 -14.68
N LYS A 416 42.84 1.38 -14.37
CA LYS A 416 42.70 2.57 -15.23
C LYS A 416 43.62 3.72 -14.85
N ARG A 417 44.41 3.57 -13.80
CA ARG A 417 45.47 4.50 -13.38
C ARG A 417 46.84 3.94 -13.77
#